data_52bc34de40f3fc2e2005e44fef3ee26a
#
_entry.id   52bc34de40f3fc2e2005e44fef3ee26a
#
_cell.length_a   1.000
_cell.length_b   1.000
_cell.length_c   1.000
_cell.angle_alpha   90.00
_cell.angle_beta   90.00
_cell.angle_gamma   90.00
#
_symmetry.space_group_name_H-M   'P 1'
#
loop_
_entity.id
_entity.type
_entity.pdbx_description
1 polymer ?
#
loop_
_entity_poly.entity_id
_entity_poly.type
_entity_poly.pdbx_seq_one_letter_code
_entity_poly.pdbx_strand_id
1 'polypeptide(L)'
;MLAGLITETDIQKRAMFADASKDEHGHLRCGAAVGVGPDYLDRAKALVSAGADALFIDAATGHTTRVMDVVSNLRKLTDRPIVAGNVVTAEGASDLIKAGVQAIKVGVGPGSICTTRVISGVGMPQFTAIQEVASVARPAGVTVIADGGIRYSGDIVKALAAGADLVMLGGLLAGTEESPGKVVHYQGRHFKQYRGCLLYTSPS
;
A
#
# COMPACT_ATOMS: atom_id res chain seq x y z
N MET A 1 -17.06 7.35 -36.35
CA MET A 1 -16.75 7.89 -35.00
C MET A 1 -15.30 7.53 -34.70
N LEU A 2 -14.44 8.50 -34.35
CA LEU A 2 -13.05 8.23 -33.98
C LEU A 2 -13.06 7.54 -32.61
N ALA A 3 -12.48 6.32 -32.51
CA ALA A 3 -12.52 5.52 -31.27
C ALA A 3 -11.27 5.69 -30.37
N GLY A 4 -10.18 6.22 -30.94
CA GLY A 4 -8.94 6.44 -30.22
C GLY A 4 -7.79 6.83 -31.13
N LEU A 5 -6.67 7.17 -30.53
CA LEU A 5 -5.40 7.45 -31.22
C LEU A 5 -4.30 6.63 -30.54
N ILE A 6 -3.49 5.94 -31.33
CA ILE A 6 -2.27 5.26 -30.90
C ILE A 6 -1.08 5.90 -31.60
N THR A 7 -0.06 6.26 -30.83
CA THR A 7 1.20 6.79 -31.37
C THR A 7 2.26 5.69 -31.44
N GLU A 8 3.32 5.92 -32.23
CA GLU A 8 4.48 5.04 -32.25
C GLU A 8 5.11 4.87 -30.85
N THR A 9 5.14 5.97 -30.08
CA THR A 9 5.64 5.96 -28.68
C THR A 9 4.81 5.03 -27.78
N ASP A 10 3.49 4.96 -27.98
CA ASP A 10 2.63 4.06 -27.21
C ASP A 10 2.93 2.58 -27.52
N ILE A 11 3.20 2.28 -28.80
CA ILE A 11 3.58 0.92 -29.24
C ILE A 11 4.94 0.55 -28.65
N GLN A 12 5.93 1.45 -28.73
CA GLN A 12 7.26 1.24 -28.17
C GLN A 12 7.21 1.04 -26.65
N LYS A 13 6.46 1.87 -25.92
CA LYS A 13 6.26 1.72 -24.46
C LYS A 13 5.64 0.38 -24.10
N ARG A 14 4.70 -0.12 -24.89
CA ARG A 14 4.08 -1.42 -24.65
C ARG A 14 5.08 -2.57 -24.75
N ALA A 15 6.00 -2.50 -25.71
CA ALA A 15 7.07 -3.48 -25.86
C ALA A 15 8.16 -3.35 -24.79
N MET A 16 8.57 -2.12 -24.44
CA MET A 16 9.59 -1.85 -23.42
C MET A 16 9.15 -2.26 -22.01
N PHE A 17 7.84 -2.18 -21.71
CA PHE A 17 7.25 -2.48 -20.42
C PHE A 17 6.27 -3.66 -20.49
N ALA A 18 6.70 -4.75 -21.14
CA ALA A 18 5.89 -5.95 -21.33
C ALA A 18 5.43 -6.57 -20.00
N ASP A 19 6.33 -6.54 -19.00
CA ASP A 19 6.08 -7.13 -17.65
C ASP A 19 5.34 -6.18 -16.69
N ALA A 20 4.92 -4.97 -17.13
CA ALA A 20 4.14 -4.08 -16.30
C ALA A 20 2.80 -4.72 -15.91
N SER A 21 2.40 -4.56 -14.65
CA SER A 21 1.13 -5.10 -14.13
C SER A 21 -0.06 -4.37 -14.78
N LYS A 22 -0.66 -5.01 -15.78
CA LYS A 22 -1.76 -4.46 -16.58
C LYS A 22 -3.00 -5.35 -16.49
N ASP A 23 -4.15 -4.75 -16.72
CA ASP A 23 -5.41 -5.45 -16.95
C ASP A 23 -5.51 -5.99 -18.39
N GLU A 24 -6.61 -6.67 -18.72
CA GLU A 24 -6.89 -7.20 -20.05
C GLU A 24 -7.02 -6.13 -21.15
N HIS A 25 -7.28 -4.88 -20.77
CA HIS A 25 -7.37 -3.73 -21.67
C HIS A 25 -6.02 -3.00 -21.84
N GLY A 26 -4.99 -3.43 -21.12
CA GLY A 26 -3.66 -2.82 -21.14
C GLY A 26 -3.48 -1.61 -20.21
N HIS A 27 -4.45 -1.32 -19.32
CA HIS A 27 -4.32 -0.30 -18.29
C HIS A 27 -3.46 -0.81 -17.14
N LEU A 28 -2.66 0.06 -16.54
CA LEU A 28 -1.93 -0.26 -15.32
C LEU A 28 -2.91 -0.56 -14.18
N ARG A 29 -2.69 -1.65 -13.48
CA ARG A 29 -3.51 -1.99 -12.30
C ARG A 29 -3.28 -1.00 -11.18
N CYS A 30 -4.36 -0.63 -10.50
CA CYS A 30 -4.33 0.30 -9.39
C CYS A 30 -5.06 -0.21 -8.16
N GLY A 31 -4.47 0.03 -7.00
CA GLY A 31 -5.12 -0.11 -5.71
C GLY A 31 -5.57 1.23 -5.17
N ALA A 32 -6.73 1.29 -4.55
CA ALA A 32 -7.31 2.51 -4.03
C ALA A 32 -7.54 2.47 -2.52
N ALA A 33 -7.16 3.54 -1.82
CA ALA A 33 -7.27 3.62 -0.38
C ALA A 33 -8.69 3.90 0.09
N VAL A 34 -9.11 3.14 1.11
CA VAL A 34 -10.37 3.31 1.83
C VAL A 34 -10.04 3.49 3.31
N GLY A 35 -10.47 4.60 3.89
CA GLY A 35 -10.36 4.82 5.33
C GLY A 35 -11.39 4.02 6.12
N VAL A 36 -11.35 4.18 7.44
CA VAL A 36 -12.32 3.55 8.36
C VAL A 36 -13.39 4.57 8.84
N GLY A 37 -13.52 5.72 8.18
CA GLY A 37 -14.55 6.74 8.44
C GLY A 37 -15.96 6.23 8.16
N PRO A 38 -17.01 6.98 8.53
CA PRO A 38 -18.40 6.56 8.34
C PRO A 38 -18.80 6.39 6.85
N ASP A 39 -18.08 7.02 5.96
CA ASP A 39 -18.29 7.06 4.50
C ASP A 39 -17.57 5.95 3.73
N TYR A 40 -16.90 5.03 4.43
CA TYR A 40 -16.04 4.02 3.78
C TYR A 40 -16.77 3.15 2.74
N LEU A 41 -18.06 2.81 2.98
CA LEU A 41 -18.83 2.00 2.04
C LEU A 41 -19.13 2.74 0.74
N ASP A 42 -19.53 4.00 0.82
CA ASP A 42 -19.84 4.80 -0.38
C ASP A 42 -18.58 5.11 -1.17
N ARG A 43 -17.48 5.39 -0.47
CA ARG A 43 -16.17 5.53 -1.10
C ARG A 43 -15.73 4.23 -1.80
N ALA A 44 -15.87 3.08 -1.15
CA ALA A 44 -15.51 1.79 -1.74
C ALA A 44 -16.34 1.50 -3.00
N LYS A 45 -17.66 1.73 -2.97
CA LYS A 45 -18.53 1.58 -4.15
C LYS A 45 -18.08 2.46 -5.30
N ALA A 46 -17.80 3.74 -5.02
CA ALA A 46 -17.33 4.68 -6.03
C ALA A 46 -15.99 4.24 -6.65
N LEU A 47 -15.04 3.77 -5.83
CA LEU A 47 -13.74 3.28 -6.30
C LEU A 47 -13.86 2.02 -7.16
N VAL A 48 -14.67 1.06 -6.75
CA VAL A 48 -14.95 -0.15 -7.54
C VAL A 48 -15.59 0.22 -8.88
N SER A 49 -16.58 1.12 -8.86
CA SER A 49 -17.24 1.61 -10.08
C SER A 49 -16.28 2.38 -11.00
N ALA A 50 -15.28 3.05 -10.44
CA ALA A 50 -14.24 3.74 -11.19
C ALA A 50 -13.15 2.80 -11.75
N GLY A 51 -13.22 1.49 -11.44
CA GLY A 51 -12.31 0.47 -11.98
C GLY A 51 -11.10 0.16 -11.12
N ALA A 52 -11.10 0.49 -9.82
CA ALA A 52 -10.02 0.08 -8.92
C ALA A 52 -9.88 -1.45 -8.90
N ASP A 53 -8.65 -1.95 -9.04
CA ASP A 53 -8.35 -3.39 -9.08
C ASP A 53 -8.31 -4.00 -7.68
N ALA A 54 -7.95 -3.22 -6.65
CA ALA A 54 -7.90 -3.65 -5.26
C ALA A 54 -8.28 -2.50 -4.32
N LEU A 55 -8.84 -2.83 -3.16
CA LEU A 55 -9.13 -1.86 -2.10
C LEU A 55 -8.11 -2.01 -0.96
N PHE A 56 -7.49 -0.90 -0.58
CA PHE A 56 -6.52 -0.84 0.50
C PHE A 56 -7.13 -0.14 1.71
N ILE A 57 -7.38 -0.88 2.78
CA ILE A 57 -7.82 -0.29 4.04
C ILE A 57 -6.62 0.36 4.70
N ASP A 58 -6.66 1.68 4.79
CA ASP A 58 -5.58 2.48 5.36
C ASP A 58 -5.96 2.98 6.74
N ALA A 59 -5.29 2.45 7.75
CA ALA A 59 -5.47 2.80 9.15
C ALA A 59 -4.10 2.88 9.84
N ALA A 60 -3.98 3.81 10.81
CA ALA A 60 -2.76 3.97 11.60
C ALA A 60 -2.40 2.68 12.37
N THR A 61 -3.42 1.91 12.77
CA THR A 61 -3.31 0.59 13.38
C THR A 61 -4.35 -0.34 12.75
N GLY A 62 -3.87 -1.41 12.11
CA GLY A 62 -4.73 -2.39 11.44
C GLY A 62 -5.41 -3.36 12.39
N HIS A 63 -4.85 -3.59 13.57
CA HIS A 63 -5.39 -4.52 14.56
C HIS A 63 -6.42 -3.84 15.47
N THR A 64 -7.58 -3.52 14.92
CA THR A 64 -8.72 -2.95 15.65
C THR A 64 -10.02 -3.57 15.17
N THR A 65 -11.01 -3.68 16.07
CA THR A 65 -12.36 -4.17 15.74
C THR A 65 -12.95 -3.43 14.55
N ARG A 66 -12.77 -2.10 14.50
CA ARG A 66 -13.27 -1.28 13.41
C ARG A 66 -12.68 -1.66 12.04
N VAL A 67 -11.39 -1.96 11.96
CA VAL A 67 -10.75 -2.43 10.71
C VAL A 67 -11.33 -3.79 10.31
N MET A 68 -11.48 -4.72 11.26
CA MET A 68 -12.07 -6.04 11.00
C MET A 68 -13.51 -5.93 10.47
N ASP A 69 -14.34 -5.05 11.05
CA ASP A 69 -15.70 -4.79 10.59
C ASP A 69 -15.72 -4.20 9.17
N VAL A 70 -14.83 -3.24 8.88
CA VAL A 70 -14.69 -2.66 7.54
C VAL A 70 -14.30 -3.73 6.53
N VAL A 71 -13.30 -4.58 6.82
CA VAL A 71 -12.90 -5.71 5.95
C VAL A 71 -14.10 -6.61 5.66
N SER A 72 -14.79 -7.07 6.72
CA SER A 72 -15.91 -7.99 6.61
C SER A 72 -17.07 -7.41 5.80
N ASN A 73 -17.34 -6.11 5.93
CA ASN A 73 -18.37 -5.43 5.16
C ASN A 73 -17.97 -5.22 3.69
N LEU A 74 -16.72 -4.89 3.42
CA LEU A 74 -16.23 -4.75 2.05
C LEU A 74 -16.20 -6.09 1.32
N ARG A 75 -15.93 -7.21 2.01
CA ARG A 75 -16.05 -8.56 1.40
C ARG A 75 -17.44 -8.89 0.89
N LYS A 76 -18.49 -8.38 1.57
CA LYS A 76 -19.88 -8.53 1.12
C LYS A 76 -20.23 -7.62 -0.06
N LEU A 77 -19.47 -6.53 -0.23
CA LEU A 77 -19.71 -5.52 -1.25
C LEU A 77 -19.06 -5.88 -2.59
N THR A 78 -17.88 -6.50 -2.60
CA THR A 78 -17.08 -6.68 -3.81
C THR A 78 -16.21 -7.93 -3.74
N ASP A 79 -15.96 -8.51 -4.93
CA ASP A 79 -14.98 -9.60 -5.13
C ASP A 79 -13.55 -9.09 -5.36
N ARG A 80 -13.35 -7.78 -5.46
CA ARG A 80 -12.01 -7.19 -5.60
C ARG A 80 -11.14 -7.55 -4.39
N PRO A 81 -9.83 -7.77 -4.58
CA PRO A 81 -8.92 -7.99 -3.48
C PRO A 81 -8.98 -6.89 -2.44
N ILE A 82 -9.05 -7.28 -1.17
CA ILE A 82 -8.98 -6.37 -0.03
C ILE A 82 -7.63 -6.56 0.65
N VAL A 83 -6.88 -5.47 0.73
CA VAL A 83 -5.61 -5.36 1.45
C VAL A 83 -5.87 -4.57 2.71
N ALA A 84 -5.45 -5.07 3.87
CA ALA A 84 -5.61 -4.34 5.12
C ALA A 84 -4.33 -4.31 5.95
N GLY A 85 -4.21 -3.35 6.80
CA GLY A 85 -3.08 -3.13 7.71
C GLY A 85 -3.11 -1.69 8.28
N ASN A 86 -2.02 -1.29 8.92
CA ASN A 86 -0.82 -2.09 9.07
C ASN A 86 -0.83 -2.87 10.39
N VAL A 87 -0.29 -4.06 10.33
CA VAL A 87 -0.07 -4.91 11.52
C VAL A 87 1.40 -5.32 11.59
N VAL A 88 1.84 -5.80 12.76
CA VAL A 88 3.22 -6.21 13.00
C VAL A 88 3.32 -7.53 13.78
N THR A 89 2.20 -8.10 14.19
CA THR A 89 2.14 -9.34 14.99
C THR A 89 1.39 -10.44 14.28
N ALA A 90 1.72 -11.69 14.58
CA ALA A 90 1.01 -12.86 14.08
C ALA A 90 -0.47 -12.87 14.50
N GLU A 91 -0.79 -12.37 15.69
CA GLU A 91 -2.17 -12.26 16.20
C GLU A 91 -2.99 -11.29 15.34
N GLY A 92 -2.48 -10.06 15.13
CA GLY A 92 -3.15 -9.07 14.28
C GLY A 92 -3.35 -9.54 12.85
N ALA A 93 -2.37 -10.26 12.31
CA ALA A 93 -2.48 -10.87 10.99
C ALA A 93 -3.56 -11.97 10.96
N SER A 94 -3.61 -12.84 11.99
CA SER A 94 -4.61 -13.91 12.08
C SER A 94 -6.03 -13.36 12.13
N ASP A 95 -6.25 -12.25 12.82
CA ASP A 95 -7.57 -11.62 12.90
C ASP A 95 -7.98 -10.96 11.59
N LEU A 96 -7.04 -10.33 10.86
CA LEU A 96 -7.30 -9.83 9.50
C LEU A 96 -7.63 -10.98 8.52
N ILE A 97 -6.94 -12.11 8.62
CA ILE A 97 -7.21 -13.31 7.81
C ILE A 97 -8.63 -13.80 8.07
N LYS A 98 -9.04 -13.93 9.35
CA LYS A 98 -10.42 -14.31 9.72
C LYS A 98 -11.46 -13.33 9.19
N ALA A 99 -11.14 -12.04 9.13
CA ALA A 99 -12.02 -11.02 8.57
C ALA A 99 -12.16 -11.11 7.04
N GLY A 100 -11.24 -11.82 6.34
CA GLY A 100 -11.36 -12.15 4.92
C GLY A 100 -10.49 -11.32 3.98
N VAL A 101 -9.32 -10.84 4.41
CA VAL A 101 -8.36 -10.14 3.55
C VAL A 101 -7.66 -11.10 2.58
N GLN A 102 -7.25 -10.60 1.43
CA GLN A 102 -6.38 -11.31 0.47
C GLN A 102 -4.92 -10.92 0.59
N ALA A 103 -4.65 -9.75 1.19
CA ALA A 103 -3.28 -9.33 1.48
C ALA A 103 -3.21 -8.52 2.77
N ILE A 104 -2.06 -8.57 3.44
CA ILE A 104 -1.80 -7.87 4.69
C ILE A 104 -0.62 -6.92 4.49
N LYS A 105 -0.81 -5.65 4.86
CA LYS A 105 0.27 -4.66 4.93
C LYS A 105 0.95 -4.72 6.29
N VAL A 106 2.28 -4.87 6.28
CA VAL A 106 3.12 -5.06 7.45
C VAL A 106 4.01 -3.85 7.67
N GLY A 107 3.94 -3.28 8.85
CA GLY A 107 4.85 -2.22 9.28
C GLY A 107 4.15 -1.10 10.05
N VAL A 108 4.64 -0.83 11.26
CA VAL A 108 4.21 0.30 12.09
C VAL A 108 5.43 1.16 12.38
N GLY A 109 5.44 2.36 11.79
CA GLY A 109 6.48 3.35 11.97
C GLY A 109 7.79 3.20 11.19
N PRO A 110 7.98 2.26 10.22
CA PRO A 110 9.26 2.17 9.51
C PRO A 110 9.42 3.19 8.38
N GLY A 111 8.34 3.85 7.93
CA GLY A 111 8.38 4.81 6.84
C GLY A 111 9.26 6.02 7.14
N SER A 112 9.91 6.57 6.12
CA SER A 112 10.86 7.69 6.26
C SER A 112 10.23 8.98 6.78
N ILE A 113 8.93 9.15 6.56
CA ILE A 113 8.14 10.31 7.02
C ILE A 113 7.18 9.95 8.16
N CYS A 114 7.27 8.72 8.68
CA CYS A 114 6.40 8.27 9.77
C CYS A 114 6.97 8.71 11.13
N THR A 115 6.14 9.40 11.91
CA THR A 115 6.50 9.88 13.26
C THR A 115 5.95 8.99 14.37
N THR A 116 5.20 7.93 14.06
CA THR A 116 4.54 7.07 15.04
C THR A 116 5.49 6.56 16.13
N ARG A 117 6.67 6.06 15.76
CA ARG A 117 7.66 5.54 16.75
C ARG A 117 8.17 6.62 17.68
N VAL A 118 8.37 7.83 17.14
CA VAL A 118 8.92 8.96 17.92
C VAL A 118 7.87 9.55 18.86
N ILE A 119 6.64 9.69 18.37
CA ILE A 119 5.55 10.37 19.11
C ILE A 119 4.84 9.43 20.09
N SER A 120 4.51 8.20 19.63
CA SER A 120 3.74 7.26 20.46
C SER A 120 4.57 6.14 21.09
N GLY A 121 5.83 5.98 20.69
CA GLY A 121 6.68 4.86 21.12
C GLY A 121 6.25 3.51 20.53
N VAL A 122 5.22 3.48 19.69
CA VAL A 122 4.69 2.25 19.10
C VAL A 122 5.44 1.88 17.82
N GLY A 123 5.85 0.63 17.71
CA GLY A 123 6.52 0.12 16.50
C GLY A 123 7.18 -1.22 16.76
N MET A 124 7.60 -1.85 15.68
CA MET A 124 8.35 -3.11 15.70
C MET A 124 9.45 -3.04 14.64
N PRO A 125 10.62 -3.67 14.86
CA PRO A 125 11.63 -3.83 13.80
C PRO A 125 11.01 -4.51 12.58
N GLN A 126 11.18 -3.91 11.39
CA GLN A 126 10.42 -4.32 10.20
C GLN A 126 10.69 -5.76 9.78
N PHE A 127 11.94 -6.20 9.87
CA PHE A 127 12.31 -7.58 9.52
C PHE A 127 11.57 -8.59 10.40
N THR A 128 11.56 -8.37 11.71
CA THR A 128 10.84 -9.22 12.68
C THR A 128 9.33 -9.20 12.42
N ALA A 129 8.75 -8.01 12.17
CA ALA A 129 7.33 -7.87 11.87
C ALA A 129 6.92 -8.68 10.63
N ILE A 130 7.76 -8.67 9.57
CA ILE A 130 7.50 -9.46 8.37
C ILE A 130 7.52 -10.95 8.69
N GLN A 131 8.51 -11.44 9.45
CA GLN A 131 8.59 -12.85 9.83
C GLN A 131 7.38 -13.30 10.68
N GLU A 132 6.98 -12.50 11.66
CA GLU A 132 5.81 -12.75 12.50
C GLU A 132 4.53 -12.90 11.66
N VAL A 133 4.27 -11.92 10.80
CA VAL A 133 3.07 -11.94 9.95
C VAL A 133 3.12 -13.06 8.91
N ALA A 134 4.27 -13.27 8.26
CA ALA A 134 4.44 -14.32 7.26
C ALA A 134 4.23 -15.73 7.83
N SER A 135 4.55 -15.94 9.12
CA SER A 135 4.38 -17.24 9.79
C SER A 135 2.92 -17.74 9.78
N VAL A 136 1.95 -16.81 9.79
CA VAL A 136 0.51 -17.15 9.78
C VAL A 136 -0.16 -16.85 8.43
N ALA A 137 0.33 -15.88 7.67
CA ALA A 137 -0.25 -15.49 6.40
C ALA A 137 0.03 -16.53 5.30
N ARG A 138 1.27 -17.05 5.21
CA ARG A 138 1.65 -18.05 4.22
C ARG A 138 0.83 -19.34 4.29
N PRO A 139 0.66 -19.99 5.46
CA PRO A 139 -0.20 -21.18 5.55
C PRO A 139 -1.65 -20.91 5.17
N ALA A 140 -2.12 -19.67 5.35
CA ALA A 140 -3.46 -19.25 4.99
C ALA A 140 -3.61 -18.82 3.50
N GLY A 141 -2.53 -18.82 2.72
CA GLY A 141 -2.54 -18.38 1.32
C GLY A 141 -2.78 -16.86 1.16
N VAL A 142 -2.45 -16.07 2.19
CA VAL A 142 -2.64 -14.62 2.19
C VAL A 142 -1.32 -13.91 1.89
N THR A 143 -1.35 -12.97 0.95
CA THR A 143 -0.17 -12.20 0.49
C THR A 143 0.33 -11.24 1.58
N VAL A 144 1.65 -11.19 1.76
CA VAL A 144 2.32 -10.29 2.69
C VAL A 144 3.00 -9.14 1.95
N ILE A 145 2.62 -7.90 2.28
CA ILE A 145 3.19 -6.67 1.71
C ILE A 145 4.02 -5.96 2.77
N ALA A 146 5.35 -5.94 2.61
CA ALA A 146 6.23 -5.19 3.50
C ALA A 146 6.16 -3.69 3.18
N ASP A 147 5.62 -2.90 4.12
CA ASP A 147 5.37 -1.48 3.94
C ASP A 147 6.29 -0.63 4.81
N GLY A 148 7.15 0.14 4.15
CA GLY A 148 8.07 1.09 4.77
C GLY A 148 9.43 0.52 5.16
N GLY A 149 10.37 1.42 5.45
CA GLY A 149 11.74 1.08 5.87
C GLY A 149 12.69 0.70 4.73
N ILE A 150 12.24 0.73 3.48
CA ILE A 150 13.04 0.39 2.31
C ILE A 150 13.71 1.64 1.77
N ARG A 151 15.04 1.68 1.84
CA ARG A 151 15.89 2.79 1.39
C ARG A 151 16.79 2.40 0.20
N TYR A 152 17.13 1.13 0.11
CA TYR A 152 18.03 0.57 -0.89
C TYR A 152 17.47 -0.72 -1.47
N SER A 153 17.93 -1.12 -2.65
CA SER A 153 17.53 -2.39 -3.28
C SER A 153 17.77 -3.62 -2.38
N GLY A 154 18.86 -3.60 -1.61
CA GLY A 154 19.15 -4.66 -0.64
C GLY A 154 18.08 -4.82 0.46
N ASP A 155 17.34 -3.76 0.80
CA ASP A 155 16.26 -3.85 1.77
C ASP A 155 15.05 -4.57 1.17
N ILE A 156 14.82 -4.46 -0.14
CA ILE A 156 13.79 -5.23 -0.86
C ILE A 156 14.12 -6.73 -0.74
N VAL A 157 15.36 -7.11 -1.01
CA VAL A 157 15.80 -8.52 -0.93
C VAL A 157 15.62 -9.06 0.49
N LYS A 158 15.98 -8.28 1.51
CA LYS A 158 15.78 -8.66 2.92
C LYS A 158 14.31 -8.84 3.27
N ALA A 159 13.43 -7.93 2.80
CA ALA A 159 11.99 -8.04 3.05
C ALA A 159 11.41 -9.32 2.43
N LEU A 160 11.77 -9.62 1.17
CA LEU A 160 11.34 -10.85 0.49
C LEU A 160 11.91 -12.10 1.19
N ALA A 161 13.18 -12.08 1.58
CA ALA A 161 13.80 -13.19 2.33
C ALA A 161 13.14 -13.40 3.72
N ALA A 162 12.68 -12.34 4.37
CA ALA A 162 11.96 -12.41 5.64
C ALA A 162 10.55 -13.02 5.51
N GLY A 163 10.01 -13.07 4.30
CA GLY A 163 8.72 -13.70 4.03
C GLY A 163 7.67 -12.80 3.40
N ALA A 164 8.01 -11.58 3.00
CA ALA A 164 7.11 -10.76 2.20
C ALA A 164 7.03 -11.29 0.76
N ASP A 165 5.86 -11.16 0.15
CA ASP A 165 5.64 -11.45 -1.27
C ASP A 165 5.81 -10.18 -2.12
N LEU A 166 5.48 -9.03 -1.55
CA LEU A 166 5.55 -7.71 -2.18
C LEU A 166 6.14 -6.69 -1.22
N VAL A 167 6.62 -5.58 -1.78
CA VAL A 167 7.06 -4.40 -1.01
C VAL A 167 6.27 -3.17 -1.43
N MET A 168 5.97 -2.31 -0.46
CA MET A 168 5.39 -0.99 -0.71
C MET A 168 6.48 0.06 -0.55
N LEU A 169 6.71 0.83 -1.61
CA LEU A 169 7.76 1.84 -1.70
C LEU A 169 7.14 3.24 -1.65
N GLY A 170 7.65 4.08 -0.77
CA GLY A 170 7.30 5.49 -0.70
C GLY A 170 8.48 6.38 -1.05
N GLY A 171 9.44 6.52 -0.13
CA GLY A 171 10.57 7.43 -0.27
C GLY A 171 11.44 7.22 -1.50
N LEU A 172 11.65 5.99 -1.95
CA LEU A 172 12.42 5.69 -3.16
C LEU A 172 11.78 6.26 -4.44
N LEU A 173 10.45 6.39 -4.48
CA LEU A 173 9.71 6.90 -5.63
C LEU A 173 9.28 8.36 -5.46
N ALA A 174 9.46 8.96 -4.28
CA ALA A 174 8.97 10.30 -3.99
C ALA A 174 9.62 11.41 -4.83
N GLY A 175 10.83 11.18 -5.34
CA GLY A 175 11.58 12.13 -6.18
C GLY A 175 11.38 11.96 -7.69
N THR A 176 10.58 11.00 -8.15
CA THR A 176 10.33 10.78 -9.59
C THR A 176 9.43 11.88 -10.18
N GLU A 177 9.47 12.06 -11.50
CA GLU A 177 8.63 13.05 -12.20
C GLU A 177 7.15 12.78 -11.99
N GLU A 178 6.74 11.52 -12.00
CA GLU A 178 5.36 11.07 -11.85
C GLU A 178 4.81 11.28 -10.43
N SER A 179 5.69 11.40 -9.43
CA SER A 179 5.27 11.62 -8.06
C SER A 179 4.68 13.02 -7.88
N PRO A 180 3.56 13.19 -7.15
CA PRO A 180 3.04 14.50 -6.83
C PRO A 180 3.99 15.24 -5.87
N GLY A 181 3.89 16.57 -5.86
CA GLY A 181 4.69 17.43 -4.99
C GLY A 181 5.42 18.52 -5.76
N LYS A 182 5.57 19.66 -5.09
CA LYS A 182 6.28 20.80 -5.68
C LYS A 182 7.79 20.55 -5.64
N VAL A 183 8.46 20.87 -6.74
CA VAL A 183 9.92 20.93 -6.76
C VAL A 183 10.34 22.25 -6.10
N VAL A 184 11.24 22.16 -5.13
CA VAL A 184 11.84 23.30 -4.44
C VAL A 184 13.35 23.27 -4.59
N HIS A 185 13.95 24.46 -4.73
CA HIS A 185 15.40 24.64 -4.75
C HIS A 185 15.89 24.96 -3.34
N TYR A 186 16.82 24.15 -2.85
CA TYR A 186 17.45 24.38 -1.56
C TYR A 186 18.94 24.03 -1.63
N GLN A 187 19.80 24.93 -1.24
CA GLN A 187 21.28 24.75 -1.23
C GLN A 187 21.83 24.19 -2.56
N GLY A 188 21.38 24.75 -3.69
CA GLY A 188 21.84 24.34 -5.02
C GLY A 188 21.34 22.98 -5.53
N ARG A 189 20.41 22.35 -4.83
CA ARG A 189 19.81 21.08 -5.21
C ARG A 189 18.31 21.19 -5.39
N HIS A 190 17.76 20.30 -6.23
CA HIS A 190 16.33 20.15 -6.39
C HIS A 190 15.80 19.13 -5.38
N PHE A 191 14.75 19.50 -4.67
CA PHE A 191 14.00 18.61 -3.77
C PHE A 191 12.55 18.58 -4.17
N LYS A 192 11.87 17.46 -3.95
CA LYS A 192 10.44 17.33 -4.12
C LYS A 192 9.78 17.23 -2.75
N GLN A 193 8.72 18.00 -2.53
CA GLN A 193 7.95 17.91 -1.29
C GLN A 193 7.32 16.52 -1.20
N TYR A 194 7.55 15.85 -0.07
CA TYR A 194 7.04 14.51 0.21
C TYR A 194 6.42 14.47 1.60
N ARG A 195 5.19 13.95 1.71
CA ARG A 195 4.43 13.85 2.96
C ARG A 195 3.65 12.55 3.05
N GLY A 196 3.33 12.11 4.28
CA GLY A 196 2.40 11.02 4.54
C GLY A 196 0.99 11.55 4.85
N CYS A 197 -0.03 10.71 4.66
CA CYS A 197 -1.43 11.07 4.91
C CYS A 197 -1.72 11.54 6.34
N LEU A 198 -1.07 10.94 7.33
CA LEU A 198 -1.30 11.28 8.75
C LEU A 198 -0.75 12.64 9.17
N LEU A 199 0.08 13.29 8.36
CA LEU A 199 0.62 14.62 8.66
C LEU A 199 -0.38 15.77 8.44
N TYR A 200 -1.58 15.49 7.94
CA TYR A 200 -2.63 16.52 7.82
C TYR A 200 -3.22 16.94 9.16
N THR A 201 -3.09 16.12 10.18
CA THR A 201 -3.68 16.35 11.51
C THR A 201 -2.68 16.67 12.60
N SER A 202 -1.38 16.64 12.30
CA SER A 202 -0.33 17.06 13.23
C SER A 202 0.06 18.50 12.90
N PRO A 203 -0.10 19.45 13.83
CA PRO A 203 0.54 20.75 13.68
C PRO A 203 2.06 20.51 13.66
N SER A 204 2.69 20.94 12.57
CA SER A 204 4.14 21.02 12.45
C SER A 204 4.68 22.11 13.36
#